data_f955ce71656b26e99c8401bfef4a37e4
#
_entry.id   f955ce71656b26e99c8401bfef4a37e4
#
_cell.length_a   1.000
_cell.length_b   1.000
_cell.length_c   1.000
_cell.angle_alpha   90.00
_cell.angle_beta   90.00
_cell.angle_gamma   90.00
#
_symmetry.space_group_name_H-M   'P 1'
#
loop_
_entity.id
_entity.type
_entity.pdbx_description
1 polymer ?
#
loop_
_entity_poly.entity_id
_entity_poly.type
_entity_poly.pdbx_seq_one_letter_code
_entity_poly.pdbx_strand_id
1 'polypeptide(L)'
;MPVSKEKDDHIQSVMRQLGIQDDDLLEKFIIGSGRGGQNLHKTSSCVYLQHIPTGISVKCQASRSREMNRYFARRLLCEKYQSLIL
;
A
#
# COMPACT_ATOMS: atom_id res chain seq x y z
N MET A 1 -11.67 10.73 -0.55
CA MET A 1 -12.66 9.88 0.07
C MET A 1 -12.01 8.75 0.77
N PRO A 2 -12.47 8.43 1.92
CA PRO A 2 -11.90 7.31 2.62
C PRO A 2 -12.35 6.00 2.00
N VAL A 3 -11.59 4.98 2.22
CA VAL A 3 -11.93 3.65 1.76
C VAL A 3 -13.12 3.17 2.57
N SER A 4 -14.04 2.49 1.95
CA SER A 4 -15.17 1.99 2.68
C SER A 4 -14.70 0.94 3.67
N LYS A 5 -15.40 0.85 4.77
CA LYS A 5 -15.02 -0.08 5.80
C LYS A 5 -15.06 -1.52 5.29
N GLU A 6 -15.98 -1.80 4.40
CA GLU A 6 -16.09 -3.14 3.86
C GLU A 6 -14.87 -3.54 3.06
N LYS A 7 -14.33 -2.61 2.27
CA LYS A 7 -13.15 -2.91 1.49
C LYS A 7 -11.95 -3.08 2.39
N ASP A 8 -11.84 -2.26 3.40
CA ASP A 8 -10.73 -2.35 4.33
C ASP A 8 -10.79 -3.67 5.09
N ASP A 9 -11.97 -4.06 5.56
CA ASP A 9 -12.14 -5.32 6.27
C ASP A 9 -11.81 -6.50 5.36
N HIS A 10 -12.19 -6.41 4.10
CA HIS A 10 -11.89 -7.48 3.16
C HIS A 10 -10.38 -7.65 2.97
N ILE A 11 -9.67 -6.55 2.80
CA ILE A 11 -8.23 -6.66 2.58
C ILE A 11 -7.53 -7.15 3.86
N GLN A 12 -8.01 -6.77 5.03
CA GLN A 12 -7.45 -7.26 6.27
C GLN A 12 -7.66 -8.78 6.39
N SER A 13 -8.81 -9.25 5.95
CA SER A 13 -9.11 -10.66 5.98
C SER A 13 -8.19 -11.43 5.03
N VAL A 14 -7.98 -10.91 3.84
CA VAL A 14 -7.08 -11.54 2.86
C VAL A 14 -5.67 -11.60 3.41
N MET A 15 -5.19 -10.52 4.02
CA MET A 15 -3.86 -10.49 4.59
C MET A 15 -3.72 -11.54 5.70
N ARG A 16 -4.76 -11.69 6.50
CA ARG A 16 -4.73 -12.67 7.58
C ARG A 16 -4.68 -14.08 7.01
N GLN A 17 -5.43 -14.35 5.95
CA GLN A 17 -5.40 -15.66 5.32
C GLN A 17 -4.04 -15.98 4.73
N LEU A 18 -3.34 -14.97 4.25
CA LEU A 18 -2.03 -15.17 3.67
C LEU A 18 -0.92 -15.21 4.72
N GLY A 19 -1.25 -14.94 5.95
CA GLY A 19 -0.25 -14.93 7.00
C GLY A 19 0.55 -13.64 7.07
N ILE A 20 0.04 -12.57 6.47
CA ILE A 20 0.71 -11.29 6.49
C ILE A 20 0.23 -10.53 7.73
N GLN A 21 1.17 -10.15 8.59
CA GLN A 21 0.81 -9.43 9.79
C GLN A 21 1.22 -7.97 9.65
N ASP A 22 0.47 -7.09 10.27
CA ASP A 22 0.80 -5.67 10.21
C ASP A 22 2.19 -5.40 10.76
N ASP A 23 2.60 -6.14 11.76
CA ASP A 23 3.93 -5.96 12.34
C ASP A 23 5.05 -6.30 11.36
N ASP A 24 4.75 -7.08 10.34
CA ASP A 24 5.74 -7.43 9.35
C ASP A 24 5.78 -6.43 8.19
N LEU A 25 4.95 -5.42 8.25
CA LEU A 25 4.88 -4.44 7.17
C LEU A 25 5.60 -3.16 7.54
N LEU A 26 6.37 -2.66 6.61
CA LEU A 26 6.99 -1.36 6.75
C LEU A 26 6.25 -0.42 5.82
N GLU A 27 5.62 0.58 6.36
CA GLU A 27 4.84 1.51 5.57
C GLU A 27 5.45 2.89 5.66
N LYS A 28 5.65 3.54 4.54
CA LYS A 28 6.18 4.88 4.50
C LYS A 28 5.37 5.73 3.54
N PHE A 29 5.24 7.00 3.87
CA PHE A 29 4.58 7.92 2.98
C PHE A 29 5.68 8.79 2.37
N ILE A 30 5.77 8.81 1.06
CA ILE A 30 6.80 9.56 0.39
C ILE A 30 6.17 10.58 -0.51
N ILE A 31 6.91 11.64 -0.75
CA ILE A 31 6.44 12.66 -1.61
C ILE A 31 6.55 12.15 -3.02
N GLY A 32 5.52 12.30 -3.76
CA GLY A 32 5.48 11.84 -5.11
C GLY A 32 6.58 12.47 -5.90
N SER A 33 7.16 11.79 -6.77
CA SER A 33 8.26 12.11 -7.39
C SER A 33 8.28 13.19 -8.15
N GLY A 34 8.89 13.79 -8.08
CA GLY A 34 8.94 14.73 -8.49
C GLY A 34 9.61 15.48 -9.43
N ARG A 35 9.59 15.45 -10.45
CA ARG A 35 10.24 16.11 -11.26
C ARG A 35 9.65 17.33 -11.49
N GLY A 36 8.70 17.64 -11.57
CA GLY A 36 8.12 18.79 -11.89
C GLY A 36 8.14 19.80 -11.00
N GLY A 37 8.33 19.69 -9.95
CA GLY A 37 8.57 20.68 -9.11
C GLY A 37 7.47 21.44 -8.53
N GLN A 38 6.74 22.14 -9.20
CA GLN A 38 5.90 23.01 -8.57
C GLN A 38 4.83 22.42 -7.82
N ASN A 39 4.39 21.30 -8.10
CA ASN A 39 3.25 20.79 -7.42
C ASN A 39 3.55 19.77 -6.41
N LEU A 40 4.78 19.66 -6.04
CA LEU A 40 5.11 18.61 -5.18
C LEU A 40 4.61 18.74 -3.83
N HIS A 41 4.43 19.90 -3.40
CA HIS A 41 4.11 20.14 -2.02
C HIS A 41 2.85 19.48 -1.61
N LYS A 42 2.06 19.06 -2.52
CA LYS A 42 0.89 18.51 -2.05
C LYS A 42 0.79 17.11 -2.10
N THR A 43 1.76 16.41 -2.41
CA THR A 43 1.48 15.04 -2.57
C THR A 43 2.31 14.19 -1.77
N SER A 44 2.09 14.11 -0.54
CA SER A 44 2.70 13.08 0.23
C SER A 44 1.74 11.91 0.31
N SER A 45 1.04 11.64 -0.77
CA SER A 45 0.08 10.55 -0.75
C SER A 45 0.64 9.26 -1.32
N CYS A 46 1.85 9.25 -1.79
CA CYS A 46 2.45 8.03 -2.29
C CYS A 46 2.79 7.12 -1.11
N VAL A 47 2.35 5.89 -1.18
CA VAL A 47 2.57 4.94 -0.10
C VAL A 47 3.54 3.87 -0.56
N TYR A 48 4.56 3.65 0.25
CA TYR A 48 5.50 2.56 0.04
C TYR A 48 5.22 1.51 1.12
N LEU A 49 5.03 0.28 0.71
CA LEU A 49 4.74 -0.79 1.64
C LEU A 49 5.65 -1.96 1.36
N GLN A 50 6.28 -2.48 2.38
CA GLN A 50 7.18 -3.62 2.23
C GLN A 50 6.84 -4.69 3.26
N HIS A 51 6.79 -5.93 2.79
CA HIS A 51 6.62 -7.07 3.69
C HIS A 51 8.02 -7.58 4.01
N ILE A 52 8.46 -7.36 5.22
CA ILE A 52 9.84 -7.59 5.61
C ILE A 52 10.26 -9.05 5.45
N PRO A 53 9.47 -10.03 5.90
CA PRO A 53 9.92 -11.42 5.80
C PRO A 53 10.19 -11.90 4.39
N THR A 54 9.46 -11.39 3.40
CA THR A 54 9.67 -11.84 2.03
C THR A 54 10.44 -10.85 1.20
N GLY A 55 10.56 -9.62 1.67
CA GLY A 55 11.19 -8.57 0.89
C GLY A 55 10.33 -7.98 -0.20
N ILE A 56 9.09 -8.41 -0.32
CA ILE A 56 8.21 -7.87 -1.35
C ILE A 56 7.87 -6.43 -1.01
N SER A 57 7.96 -5.55 -1.98
CA SER A 57 7.60 -4.16 -1.74
C SER A 57 6.75 -3.64 -2.89
N VAL A 58 5.91 -2.68 -2.58
CA VAL A 58 5.05 -2.03 -3.57
C VAL A 58 4.99 -0.55 -3.28
N LYS A 59 4.69 0.23 -4.30
CA LYS A 59 4.43 1.64 -4.15
C LYS A 59 3.11 1.92 -4.81
N CYS A 60 2.35 2.80 -4.27
CA CYS A 60 1.06 3.15 -4.84
C CYS A 60 0.81 4.64 -4.74
N GLN A 61 0.51 5.23 -5.87
CA GLN A 61 0.15 6.64 -5.92
C GLN A 61 -0.98 6.80 -6.91
N ALA A 62 -1.96 5.93 -6.82
CA ALA A 62 -3.05 5.92 -7.77
C ALA A 62 -4.10 6.97 -7.48
N SER A 63 -4.11 7.50 -6.30
CA SER A 63 -5.13 8.44 -5.88
C SER A 63 -4.50 9.59 -5.12
N ARG A 64 -5.24 10.68 -4.98
CA ARG A 64 -4.78 11.77 -4.15
C ARG A 64 -5.00 11.46 -2.69
N SER A 65 -5.83 10.50 -2.40
CA SER A 65 -6.14 10.15 -1.02
C SER A 65 -5.10 9.18 -0.50
N ARG A 66 -4.46 9.53 0.59
CA ARG A 66 -3.50 8.66 1.22
C ARG A 66 -4.15 7.36 1.66
N GLU A 67 -5.37 7.45 2.17
CA GLU A 67 -6.07 6.27 2.64
C GLU A 67 -6.37 5.30 1.51
N MET A 68 -6.77 5.82 0.36
CA MET A 68 -7.00 4.97 -0.79
C MET A 68 -5.71 4.33 -1.26
N ASN A 69 -4.62 5.07 -1.22
CA ASN A 69 -3.34 4.52 -1.65
C ASN A 69 -2.87 3.44 -0.68
N ARG A 70 -3.14 3.59 0.61
CA ARG A 70 -2.81 2.54 1.57
C ARG A 70 -3.57 1.25 1.26
N TYR A 71 -4.85 1.39 0.93
CA TYR A 71 -5.65 0.23 0.57
C TYR A 71 -5.11 -0.43 -0.69
N PHE A 72 -4.84 0.37 -1.72
CA PHE A 72 -4.33 -0.17 -2.97
C PHE A 72 -2.95 -0.81 -2.78
N ALA A 73 -2.12 -0.23 -1.93
CA ALA A 73 -0.80 -0.80 -1.67
C ALA A 73 -0.92 -2.17 -1.03
N ARG A 74 -1.82 -2.31 -0.06
CA ARG A 74 -2.03 -3.60 0.57
C ARG A 74 -2.57 -4.61 -0.41
N ARG A 75 -3.46 -4.19 -1.28
CA ARG A 75 -4.01 -5.08 -2.28
C ARG A 75 -2.92 -5.54 -3.25
N LEU A 76 -2.08 -4.63 -3.70
CA LEU A 76 -0.98 -4.98 -4.58
C LEU A 76 0.00 -5.91 -3.90
N LEU A 77 0.28 -5.69 -2.63
CA LEU A 77 1.18 -6.55 -1.89
C LEU A 77 0.62 -7.96 -1.81
N CYS A 78 -0.66 -8.09 -1.54
CA CYS A 78 -1.29 -9.39 -1.47
C CYS A 78 -1.22 -10.11 -2.81
N GLU A 79 -1.43 -9.39 -3.89
CA GLU A 79 -1.37 -9.99 -5.22
C GLU A 79 0.04 -10.48 -5.52
N LYS A 80 1.05 -9.71 -5.18
CA LYS A 80 2.42 -10.12 -5.40
C LYS A 80 2.79 -11.30 -4.52
N TYR A 81 2.32 -11.28 -3.29
CA TYR A 81 2.59 -12.37 -2.37
C TYR A 81 1.99 -13.67 -2.87
N GLN A 82 0.74 -13.61 -3.33
CA GLN A 82 0.09 -14.81 -3.86
C GLN A 82 0.81 -15.33 -5.09
N SER A 83 1.26 -14.44 -5.94
CA SER A 83 1.99 -14.83 -7.13
C SER A 83 3.31 -15.50 -6.78
N LEU A 84 3.93 -15.07 -5.69
CA LEU A 84 5.19 -15.63 -5.29
C LEU A 84 5.06 -17.03 -4.72
N ILE A 85 4.02 -17.28 -3.96
CA ILE A 85 3.88 -18.58 -3.31
C ILE A 85 3.08 -19.56 -4.14
N LEU A 86 2.43 -19.12 -5.17
CA LEU A 86 1.76 -20.03 -6.08
C LEU A 86 2.69 -20.35 -7.24
#